data_800556907f710f670156f64b2fac383e
#
_entry.id   800556907f710f670156f64b2fac383e
#
_cell.length_a   1.000
_cell.length_b   1.000
_cell.length_c   1.000
_cell.angle_alpha   90.00
_cell.angle_beta   90.00
_cell.angle_gamma   90.00
#
_symmetry.space_group_name_H-M   'P 1'
#
loop_
_entity.id
_entity.type
_entity.pdbx_description
1 polymer ?
#
loop_
_entity_poly.entity_id
_entity_poly.type
_entity_poly.pdbx_seq_one_letter_code
_entity_poly.pdbx_strand_id
1 'polypeptide(L)'
;MPIRVRDFMSLVLERATELLPPELRGFNARIRLVWLQLHYWTPKVHYEVWLTRKTGRIEIGLHFEGEREFSYRWAEVMATRMPEVMAHLGPQVELEEWTSSWTRIHQTLPYDPLSEPLAEEVARRLAEMISVLQPIVEGERASVPPELSQEATRLGEEALAPLKRTGGGRFHRRGSRRPPAL
;
A
#
# COMPACT_ATOMS: atom_id res chain seq x y z
N MET A 1 -21.32 -6.23 -16.56
CA MET A 1 -22.17 -5.64 -15.49
C MET A 1 -21.26 -4.99 -14.44
N PRO A 2 -21.69 -3.91 -13.77
CA PRO A 2 -20.92 -3.34 -12.66
C PRO A 2 -20.77 -4.35 -11.52
N ILE A 3 -19.57 -4.42 -10.91
CA ILE A 3 -19.28 -5.29 -9.78
C ILE A 3 -18.93 -4.46 -8.54
N ARG A 4 -19.04 -5.08 -7.36
CA ARG A 4 -18.70 -4.40 -6.11
C ARG A 4 -17.19 -4.23 -5.97
N VAL A 5 -16.75 -3.20 -5.26
CA VAL A 5 -15.31 -2.94 -5.04
C VAL A 5 -14.59 -4.17 -4.47
N ARG A 6 -15.18 -4.83 -3.47
CA ARG A 6 -14.58 -6.02 -2.87
C ARG A 6 -14.41 -7.17 -3.87
N ASP A 7 -15.44 -7.42 -4.68
CA ASP A 7 -15.42 -8.48 -5.67
C ASP A 7 -14.40 -8.16 -6.77
N PHE A 8 -14.33 -6.89 -7.18
CA PHE A 8 -13.31 -6.37 -8.09
C PHE A 8 -11.89 -6.64 -7.56
N MET A 9 -11.58 -6.25 -6.31
CA MET A 9 -10.26 -6.46 -5.71
C MET A 9 -9.92 -7.94 -5.55
N SER A 10 -10.91 -8.79 -5.22
CA SER A 10 -10.72 -10.23 -5.14
C SER A 10 -10.39 -10.84 -6.51
N LEU A 11 -11.10 -10.41 -7.55
CA LEU A 11 -10.86 -10.87 -8.92
C LEU A 11 -9.47 -10.40 -9.42
N VAL A 12 -9.10 -9.14 -9.14
CA VAL A 12 -7.74 -8.64 -9.46
C VAL A 12 -6.67 -9.50 -8.80
N LEU A 13 -6.82 -9.81 -7.50
CA LEU A 13 -5.86 -10.64 -6.78
C LEU A 13 -5.76 -12.06 -7.38
N GLU A 14 -6.88 -12.69 -7.63
CA GLU A 14 -6.96 -14.03 -8.24
C GLU A 14 -6.25 -14.06 -9.59
N ARG A 15 -6.63 -13.16 -10.51
CA ARG A 15 -6.08 -13.11 -11.85
C ARG A 15 -4.61 -12.70 -11.89
N ALA A 16 -4.20 -11.74 -11.06
CA ALA A 16 -2.78 -11.38 -10.95
C ALA A 16 -1.94 -12.57 -10.46
N THR A 17 -2.44 -13.34 -9.48
CA THR A 17 -1.77 -14.54 -8.98
C THR A 17 -1.62 -15.61 -10.06
N GLU A 18 -2.64 -15.83 -10.89
CA GLU A 18 -2.60 -16.77 -12.01
C GLU A 18 -1.57 -16.36 -13.07
N LEU A 19 -1.48 -15.05 -13.36
CA LEU A 19 -0.58 -14.49 -14.38
C LEU A 19 0.89 -14.45 -13.93
N LEU A 20 1.15 -14.39 -12.61
CA LEU A 20 2.50 -14.37 -12.08
C LEU A 20 3.21 -15.73 -12.25
N PRO A 21 4.52 -15.75 -12.53
CA PRO A 21 5.31 -16.96 -12.48
C PRO A 21 5.31 -17.55 -11.05
N PRO A 22 5.45 -18.87 -10.90
CA PRO A 22 5.32 -19.55 -9.61
C PRO A 22 6.21 -18.99 -8.50
N GLU A 23 7.43 -18.57 -8.83
CA GLU A 23 8.40 -17.99 -7.89
C GLU A 23 7.99 -16.63 -7.33
N LEU A 24 7.08 -15.92 -8.00
CA LEU A 24 6.55 -14.61 -7.56
C LEU A 24 5.17 -14.70 -6.89
N ARG A 25 4.66 -15.89 -6.60
CA ARG A 25 3.36 -16.08 -5.93
C ARG A 25 3.44 -16.11 -4.40
N GLY A 26 4.64 -16.04 -3.82
CA GLY A 26 4.89 -16.16 -2.37
C GLY A 26 4.70 -14.85 -1.58
N PHE A 27 3.73 -14.03 -1.93
CA PHE A 27 3.44 -12.76 -1.26
C PHE A 27 2.37 -12.90 -0.17
N ASN A 28 2.34 -11.95 0.77
CA ASN A 28 1.21 -11.72 1.67
C ASN A 28 0.26 -10.72 1.02
N ALA A 29 -1.05 -11.01 1.02
CA ALA A 29 -2.06 -10.15 0.43
C ALA A 29 -3.10 -9.67 1.45
N ARG A 30 -3.59 -8.44 1.28
CA ARG A 30 -4.63 -7.85 2.11
C ARG A 30 -5.56 -6.97 1.27
N ILE A 31 -6.87 -7.22 1.38
CA ILE A 31 -7.91 -6.38 0.77
C ILE A 31 -8.60 -5.58 1.86
N ARG A 32 -8.71 -4.27 1.68
CA ARG A 32 -9.49 -3.38 2.54
C ARG A 32 -10.21 -2.31 1.73
N LEU A 33 -11.50 -2.12 2.02
CA LEU A 33 -12.34 -1.06 1.46
C LEU A 33 -12.11 -0.80 -0.03
N VAL A 34 -11.14 0.06 -0.37
CA VAL A 34 -10.87 0.56 -1.71
C VAL A 34 -9.45 0.24 -2.20
N TRP A 35 -8.73 -0.62 -1.51
CA TRP A 35 -7.38 -1.02 -1.90
C TRP A 35 -7.07 -2.50 -1.68
N LEU A 36 -6.15 -3.02 -2.48
CA LEU A 36 -5.49 -4.32 -2.39
C LEU A 36 -4.00 -4.07 -2.21
N GLN A 37 -3.38 -4.65 -1.19
CA GLN A 37 -1.94 -4.60 -0.92
C GLN A 37 -1.33 -5.99 -1.01
N LEU A 38 -0.10 -6.07 -1.59
CA LEU A 38 0.72 -7.28 -1.64
C LEU A 38 2.16 -6.95 -1.24
N HIS A 39 2.75 -7.74 -0.35
CA HIS A 39 4.17 -7.56 0.03
C HIS A 39 4.87 -8.91 0.21
N TYR A 40 6.18 -8.93 -0.03
CA TYR A 40 7.01 -10.15 0.05
C TYR A 40 7.73 -10.30 1.38
N TRP A 41 8.32 -9.23 1.94
CA TRP A 41 9.15 -9.29 3.15
C TRP A 41 8.77 -8.27 4.22
N THR A 42 8.34 -7.07 3.82
CA THR A 42 7.87 -6.04 4.76
C THR A 42 6.68 -5.29 4.18
N PRO A 43 5.66 -4.98 4.99
CA PRO A 43 4.54 -4.15 4.53
C PRO A 43 4.93 -2.69 4.22
N LYS A 44 6.17 -2.27 4.53
CA LYS A 44 6.69 -0.95 4.17
C LYS A 44 7.11 -0.84 2.70
N VAL A 45 7.30 -1.98 2.04
CA VAL A 45 7.52 -2.09 0.59
C VAL A 45 6.47 -3.02 0.04
N HIS A 46 5.47 -2.47 -0.62
CA HIS A 46 4.32 -3.23 -1.06
C HIS A 46 3.78 -2.73 -2.40
N TYR A 47 3.19 -3.65 -3.14
CA TYR A 47 2.38 -3.33 -4.30
C TYR A 47 0.97 -2.97 -3.85
N GLU A 48 0.38 -1.96 -4.47
CA GLU A 48 -0.98 -1.53 -4.15
C GLU A 48 -1.81 -1.33 -5.42
N VAL A 49 -3.07 -1.74 -5.35
CA VAL A 49 -4.13 -1.31 -6.27
C VAL A 49 -5.11 -0.47 -5.46
N TRP A 50 -5.21 0.80 -5.80
CA TRP A 50 -6.03 1.76 -5.07
C TRP A 50 -7.08 2.44 -5.95
N LEU A 51 -8.35 2.39 -5.50
CA LEU A 51 -9.48 3.05 -6.16
C LEU A 51 -9.68 4.45 -5.61
N THR A 52 -9.37 5.45 -6.42
CA THR A 52 -9.58 6.87 -6.08
C THR A 52 -10.91 7.36 -6.66
N ARG A 53 -11.99 7.26 -5.88
CA ARG A 53 -13.34 7.68 -6.31
C ARG A 53 -13.41 9.15 -6.72
N LYS A 54 -12.67 10.01 -6.06
CA LYS A 54 -12.65 11.45 -6.34
C LYS A 54 -12.18 11.77 -7.74
N THR A 55 -11.24 11.01 -8.27
CA THR A 55 -10.65 11.23 -9.60
C THR A 55 -11.17 10.25 -10.65
N GLY A 56 -11.93 9.22 -10.25
CA GLY A 56 -12.34 8.15 -11.15
C GLY A 56 -11.16 7.36 -11.70
N ARG A 57 -10.08 7.17 -10.90
CA ARG A 57 -8.88 6.47 -11.32
C ARG A 57 -8.56 5.30 -10.41
N ILE A 58 -7.97 4.28 -11.01
CA ILE A 58 -7.28 3.18 -10.32
C ILE A 58 -5.80 3.46 -10.41
N GLU A 59 -5.12 3.43 -9.29
CA GLU A 59 -3.66 3.40 -9.21
C GLU A 59 -3.18 1.96 -9.06
N ILE A 60 -2.07 1.65 -9.71
CA ILE A 60 -1.31 0.41 -9.56
C ILE A 60 0.12 0.85 -9.31
N GLY A 61 0.70 0.50 -8.16
CA GLY A 61 2.02 0.98 -7.78
C GLY A 61 2.79 0.07 -6.85
N LEU A 62 4.10 0.29 -6.81
CA LEU A 62 5.03 -0.17 -5.77
C LEU A 62 5.30 1.00 -4.84
N HIS A 63 4.94 0.86 -3.58
CA HIS A 63 5.02 1.89 -2.56
C HIS A 63 6.16 1.62 -1.59
N PHE A 64 6.82 2.69 -1.17
CA PHE A 64 7.84 2.71 -0.12
C PHE A 64 7.33 3.61 1.01
N GLU A 65 6.74 2.99 2.04
CA GLU A 65 6.01 3.65 3.13
C GLU A 65 6.67 3.38 4.49
N GLY A 66 7.97 3.62 4.57
CA GLY A 66 8.74 3.60 5.81
C GLY A 66 8.97 5.00 6.37
N GLU A 67 9.97 5.12 7.24
CA GLU A 67 10.54 6.41 7.59
C GLU A 67 11.03 7.13 6.33
N ARG A 68 11.08 8.47 6.40
CA ARG A 68 11.43 9.28 5.23
C ARG A 68 12.75 8.85 4.60
N GLU A 69 13.80 8.64 5.42
CA GLU A 69 15.12 8.22 4.94
C GLU A 69 15.06 6.85 4.24
N PHE A 70 14.34 5.88 4.81
CA PHE A 70 14.12 4.57 4.19
C PHE A 70 13.41 4.69 2.84
N SER A 71 12.33 5.44 2.77
CA SER A 71 11.53 5.58 1.54
C SER A 71 12.32 6.28 0.43
N TYR A 72 13.06 7.34 0.79
CA TYR A 72 13.88 8.09 -0.18
C TYR A 72 15.12 7.30 -0.61
N ARG A 73 15.70 6.48 0.28
CA ARG A 73 16.79 5.60 -0.12
C ARG A 73 16.33 4.58 -1.17
N TRP A 74 15.14 4.02 -1.03
CA TRP A 74 14.55 3.19 -2.08
C TRP A 74 14.31 3.97 -3.36
N ALA A 75 13.79 5.20 -3.28
CA ALA A 75 13.58 6.03 -4.46
C ALA A 75 14.90 6.34 -5.20
N GLU A 76 16.00 6.65 -4.49
CA GLU A 76 17.32 6.85 -5.07
C GLU A 76 17.80 5.60 -5.84
N VAL A 77 17.69 4.43 -5.21
CA VAL A 77 18.05 3.15 -5.83
C VAL A 77 17.20 2.91 -7.08
N MET A 78 15.89 3.04 -6.96
CA MET A 78 14.97 2.79 -8.06
C MET A 78 15.10 3.83 -9.19
N ALA A 79 15.47 5.07 -8.89
CA ALA A 79 15.71 6.10 -9.92
C ALA A 79 16.77 5.68 -10.93
N THR A 80 17.80 4.96 -10.49
CA THR A 80 18.85 4.45 -11.39
C THR A 80 18.35 3.35 -12.33
N ARG A 81 17.25 2.69 -11.97
CA ARG A 81 16.63 1.57 -12.71
C ARG A 81 15.43 2.00 -13.55
N MET A 82 14.96 3.25 -13.42
CA MET A 82 13.78 3.73 -14.16
C MET A 82 13.87 3.59 -15.68
N PRO A 83 15.02 3.79 -16.35
CA PRO A 83 15.10 3.52 -17.78
C PRO A 83 14.76 2.07 -18.15
N GLU A 84 15.22 1.10 -17.38
CA GLU A 84 14.89 -0.32 -17.53
C GLU A 84 13.41 -0.59 -17.24
N VAL A 85 12.89 -0.04 -16.15
CA VAL A 85 11.46 -0.17 -15.76
C VAL A 85 10.56 0.37 -16.88
N MET A 86 10.84 1.57 -17.37
CA MET A 86 10.05 2.19 -18.43
C MET A 86 10.15 1.45 -19.78
N ALA A 87 11.30 0.81 -20.07
CA ALA A 87 11.44 -0.01 -21.25
C ALA A 87 10.49 -1.22 -21.27
N HIS A 88 10.17 -1.77 -20.09
CA HIS A 88 9.27 -2.93 -19.94
C HIS A 88 7.82 -2.52 -19.70
N LEU A 89 7.57 -1.54 -18.84
CA LEU A 89 6.21 -1.17 -18.39
C LEU A 89 5.62 0.01 -19.16
N GLY A 90 6.42 0.69 -19.99
CA GLY A 90 6.00 1.85 -20.78
C GLY A 90 6.25 3.20 -20.08
N PRO A 91 6.15 4.30 -20.84
CA PRO A 91 6.49 5.65 -20.39
C PRO A 91 5.48 6.26 -19.40
N GLN A 92 4.34 5.62 -19.18
CA GLN A 92 3.29 6.06 -18.24
C GLN A 92 3.59 5.70 -16.79
N VAL A 93 4.67 4.94 -16.54
CA VAL A 93 5.11 4.59 -15.18
C VAL A 93 6.01 5.67 -14.64
N GLU A 94 5.69 6.19 -13.47
CA GLU A 94 6.38 7.31 -12.85
C GLU A 94 6.91 6.92 -11.47
N LEU A 95 8.10 7.43 -11.12
CA LEU A 95 8.64 7.43 -9.75
C LEU A 95 8.43 8.83 -9.19
N GLU A 96 7.71 8.95 -8.08
CA GLU A 96 7.41 10.25 -7.46
C GLU A 96 7.40 10.24 -5.93
N GLU A 97 7.51 11.42 -5.35
CA GLU A 97 7.17 11.67 -3.95
C GLU A 97 5.64 11.68 -3.81
N TRP A 98 5.10 10.73 -3.04
CA TRP A 98 3.65 10.67 -2.81
C TRP A 98 3.21 11.52 -1.61
N THR A 99 4.06 11.54 -0.57
CA THR A 99 3.89 12.39 0.61
C THR A 99 5.25 12.99 0.99
N SER A 100 5.30 13.80 2.04
CA SER A 100 6.57 14.33 2.57
C SER A 100 7.56 13.25 3.05
N SER A 101 7.09 12.00 3.21
CA SER A 101 7.90 10.89 3.75
C SER A 101 7.92 9.64 2.86
N TRP A 102 6.97 9.51 1.94
CA TRP A 102 6.78 8.29 1.16
C TRP A 102 6.96 8.52 -0.33
N THR A 103 7.44 7.48 -1.00
CA THR A 103 7.67 7.49 -2.44
C THR A 103 7.00 6.28 -3.09
N ARG A 104 6.76 6.35 -4.39
CA ARG A 104 6.15 5.25 -5.13
C ARG A 104 6.59 5.22 -6.59
N ILE A 105 6.52 4.02 -7.19
CA ILE A 105 6.54 3.82 -8.63
C ILE A 105 5.15 3.39 -9.04
N HIS A 106 4.46 4.16 -9.88
CA HIS A 106 3.07 3.89 -10.16
C HIS A 106 2.64 4.24 -11.59
N GLN A 107 1.47 3.75 -11.94
CA GLN A 107 0.69 4.17 -13.10
C GLN A 107 -0.78 4.25 -12.71
N THR A 108 -1.57 4.98 -13.46
CA THR A 108 -3.00 5.09 -13.23
C THR A 108 -3.80 4.84 -14.49
N LEU A 109 -5.02 4.30 -14.35
CA LEU A 109 -5.98 4.17 -15.43
C LEU A 109 -7.37 4.66 -15.00
N PRO A 110 -8.17 5.19 -15.94
CA PRO A 110 -9.54 5.60 -15.61
C PRO A 110 -10.42 4.37 -15.41
N TYR A 111 -11.48 4.52 -14.60
CA TYR A 111 -12.53 3.54 -14.49
C TYR A 111 -13.90 4.19 -14.39
N ASP A 112 -14.88 3.61 -15.06
CA ASP A 112 -16.30 3.86 -14.89
C ASP A 112 -17.08 2.94 -15.84
N PRO A 113 -17.89 2.00 -15.34
CA PRO A 113 -17.91 1.43 -13.98
C PRO A 113 -16.86 0.33 -13.75
N LEU A 114 -16.74 -0.14 -12.49
CA LEU A 114 -15.95 -1.35 -12.19
C LEU A 114 -16.60 -2.56 -12.87
N SER A 115 -15.80 -3.33 -13.59
CA SER A 115 -16.24 -4.48 -14.38
C SER A 115 -15.20 -5.59 -14.41
N GLU A 116 -15.60 -6.80 -14.79
CA GLU A 116 -14.67 -7.92 -14.94
C GLU A 116 -13.56 -7.64 -15.97
N PRO A 117 -13.85 -7.13 -17.20
CA PRO A 117 -12.79 -6.79 -18.14
C PRO A 117 -11.79 -5.77 -17.60
N LEU A 118 -12.24 -4.81 -16.80
CA LEU A 118 -11.35 -3.86 -16.14
C LEU A 118 -10.50 -4.55 -15.05
N ALA A 119 -11.07 -5.50 -14.30
CA ALA A 119 -10.31 -6.27 -13.32
C ALA A 119 -9.21 -7.11 -13.98
N GLU A 120 -9.49 -7.73 -15.12
CA GLU A 120 -8.49 -8.45 -15.93
C GLU A 120 -7.36 -7.52 -16.38
N GLU A 121 -7.67 -6.32 -16.87
CA GLU A 121 -6.65 -5.34 -17.28
C GLU A 121 -5.80 -4.87 -16.09
N VAL A 122 -6.42 -4.58 -14.94
CA VAL A 122 -5.70 -4.19 -13.71
C VAL A 122 -4.82 -5.33 -13.22
N ALA A 123 -5.32 -6.56 -13.23
CA ALA A 123 -4.57 -7.75 -12.82
C ALA A 123 -3.35 -7.99 -13.72
N ARG A 124 -3.51 -7.85 -15.03
CA ARG A 124 -2.43 -7.97 -15.99
C ARG A 124 -1.33 -6.93 -15.72
N ARG A 125 -1.71 -5.66 -15.55
CA ARG A 125 -0.75 -4.59 -15.25
C ARG A 125 -0.05 -4.77 -13.90
N LEU A 126 -0.79 -5.23 -12.89
CA LEU A 126 -0.21 -5.55 -11.58
C LEU A 126 0.82 -6.69 -11.70
N ALA A 127 0.47 -7.78 -12.39
CA ALA A 127 1.37 -8.91 -12.61
C ALA A 127 2.63 -8.51 -13.42
N GLU A 128 2.47 -7.70 -14.45
CA GLU A 128 3.60 -7.15 -15.23
C GLU A 128 4.50 -6.27 -14.34
N MET A 129 3.91 -5.38 -13.53
CA MET A 129 4.65 -4.52 -12.61
C MET A 129 5.43 -5.34 -11.59
N ILE A 130 4.81 -6.35 -10.97
CA ILE A 130 5.47 -7.25 -10.03
C ILE A 130 6.61 -8.02 -10.72
N SER A 131 6.38 -8.55 -11.92
CA SER A 131 7.37 -9.34 -12.67
C SER A 131 8.61 -8.53 -13.03
N VAL A 132 8.46 -7.22 -13.26
CA VAL A 132 9.58 -6.31 -13.58
C VAL A 132 10.24 -5.79 -12.31
N LEU A 133 9.46 -5.32 -11.33
CA LEU A 133 10.01 -4.60 -10.18
C LEU A 133 10.49 -5.54 -9.06
N GLN A 134 9.86 -6.69 -8.83
CA GLN A 134 10.24 -7.55 -7.71
C GLN A 134 11.66 -8.10 -7.82
N PRO A 135 12.15 -8.57 -8.97
CA PRO A 135 13.57 -8.96 -9.12
C PRO A 135 14.54 -7.80 -8.84
N ILE A 136 14.18 -6.57 -9.25
CA ILE A 136 14.98 -5.37 -8.95
C ILE A 136 15.01 -5.10 -7.45
N VAL A 137 13.85 -5.11 -6.80
CA VAL A 137 13.74 -4.91 -5.33
C VAL A 137 14.58 -5.97 -4.59
N GLU A 138 14.47 -7.24 -4.96
CA GLU A 138 15.26 -8.31 -4.33
C GLU A 138 16.76 -8.14 -4.55
N GLY A 139 17.18 -7.76 -5.75
CA GLY A 139 18.60 -7.49 -6.06
C GLY A 139 19.17 -6.31 -5.32
N GLU A 140 18.36 -5.27 -5.10
CA GLU A 140 18.80 -4.01 -4.49
C GLU A 140 18.60 -3.97 -2.95
N ARG A 141 17.97 -4.95 -2.34
CA ARG A 141 17.73 -5.00 -0.87
C ARG A 141 19.01 -4.83 -0.05
N ALA A 142 20.14 -5.37 -0.52
CA ALA A 142 21.43 -5.21 0.15
C ALA A 142 21.98 -3.77 0.11
N SER A 143 21.47 -2.94 -0.82
CA SER A 143 21.86 -1.53 -0.97
C SER A 143 21.11 -0.61 0.00
N VAL A 144 20.05 -1.11 0.65
CA VAL A 144 19.29 -0.38 1.67
C VAL A 144 19.67 -0.92 3.05
N PRO A 145 20.26 -0.09 3.92
CA PRO A 145 20.74 -0.55 5.22
C PRO A 145 19.65 -1.25 6.04
N PRO A 146 19.94 -2.42 6.64
CA PRO A 146 18.97 -3.18 7.44
C PRO A 146 18.39 -2.41 8.60
N GLU A 147 19.15 -1.50 9.20
CA GLU A 147 18.75 -0.65 10.32
C GLU A 147 17.53 0.22 9.95
N LEU A 148 17.52 0.79 8.75
CA LEU A 148 16.39 1.59 8.26
C LEU A 148 15.13 0.74 8.13
N SER A 149 15.26 -0.51 7.68
CA SER A 149 14.14 -1.45 7.55
C SER A 149 13.60 -1.88 8.91
N GLN A 150 14.47 -2.14 9.89
CA GLN A 150 14.07 -2.57 11.24
C GLN A 150 13.42 -1.44 12.03
N GLU A 151 13.99 -0.24 11.96
CA GLU A 151 13.47 0.93 12.64
C GLU A 151 12.09 1.33 12.10
N ALA A 152 11.91 1.33 10.79
CA ALA A 152 10.63 1.56 10.14
C ALA A 152 9.55 0.53 10.57
N THR A 153 9.92 -0.74 10.74
CA THR A 153 9.02 -1.79 11.22
C THR A 153 8.61 -1.54 12.68
N ARG A 154 9.57 -1.26 13.56
CA ARG A 154 9.31 -1.03 15.00
C ARG A 154 8.39 0.16 15.22
N LEU A 155 8.65 1.30 14.57
CA LEU A 155 7.82 2.50 14.68
C LEU A 155 6.42 2.30 14.12
N GLY A 156 6.28 1.52 13.06
CA GLY A 156 4.97 1.15 12.50
C GLY A 156 4.15 0.27 13.45
N GLU A 157 4.77 -0.65 14.19
CA GLU A 157 4.12 -1.49 15.19
C GLU A 157 3.71 -0.68 16.42
N GLU A 158 4.55 0.25 16.88
CA GLU A 158 4.23 1.15 18.00
C GLU A 158 3.07 2.09 17.66
N ALA A 159 2.98 2.60 16.44
CA ALA A 159 1.87 3.45 15.97
C ALA A 159 0.54 2.69 15.85
N LEU A 160 0.59 1.37 15.67
CA LEU A 160 -0.59 0.49 15.59
C LEU A 160 -0.98 -0.14 16.93
N ALA A 161 -0.17 0.04 17.98
CA ALA A 161 -0.50 -0.43 19.31
C ALA A 161 -1.76 0.29 19.83
N PRO A 162 -2.77 -0.43 20.37
CA PRO A 162 -3.94 0.23 20.90
C PRO A 162 -3.55 1.13 22.07
N LEU A 163 -3.96 2.41 22.00
CA LEU A 163 -3.83 3.37 23.08
C LEU A 163 -4.36 2.72 24.37
N LYS A 164 -3.45 2.37 25.30
CA LYS A 164 -3.83 1.91 26.63
C LYS A 164 -4.67 3.03 27.26
N ARG A 165 -5.96 2.79 27.43
CA ARG A 165 -6.85 3.68 28.19
C ARG A 165 -6.31 3.77 29.61
N THR A 166 -5.49 4.78 29.87
CA THR A 166 -5.04 5.12 31.21
C THR A 166 -6.22 5.74 31.96
N GLY A 167 -6.61 5.08 33.03
CA GLY A 167 -7.18 5.73 34.20
C GLY A 167 -8.68 6.02 34.16
N GLY A 168 -9.44 5.11 34.72
CA GLY A 168 -10.73 5.42 35.31
C GLY A 168 -10.59 6.45 36.44
N GLY A 169 -10.78 7.72 36.09
CA GLY A 169 -11.02 8.75 37.10
C GLY A 169 -12.36 8.48 37.79
N ARG A 170 -12.30 8.09 39.08
CA ARG A 170 -13.49 8.00 39.96
C ARG A 170 -14.09 9.41 40.08
N PHE A 171 -15.20 9.65 39.44
CA PHE A 171 -16.05 10.80 39.74
C PHE A 171 -16.68 10.60 41.11
N HIS A 172 -16.19 11.34 42.11
CA HIS A 172 -16.88 11.54 43.37
C HIS A 172 -18.14 12.37 43.10
N ARG A 173 -19.31 11.72 43.22
CA ARG A 173 -20.61 12.38 43.30
C ARG A 173 -20.65 13.18 44.60
N ARG A 174 -20.48 14.51 44.53
CA ARG A 174 -20.89 15.40 45.63
C ARG A 174 -22.40 15.50 45.63
N GLY A 175 -22.99 15.09 46.78
CA GLY A 175 -24.41 15.17 47.02
C GLY A 175 -24.95 16.59 46.96
N SER A 176 -25.99 16.79 46.19
CA SER A 176 -26.81 18.00 46.20
C SER A 176 -27.61 18.09 47.48
N ARG A 177 -27.29 19.05 48.34
CA ARG A 177 -28.19 19.47 49.44
C ARG A 177 -29.36 20.26 48.85
N ARG A 178 -30.60 19.83 49.15
CA ARG A 178 -31.83 20.59 48.94
C ARG A 178 -31.84 21.80 49.88
N PRO A 179 -32.31 22.98 49.43
CA PRO A 179 -32.70 24.09 50.34
C PRO A 179 -34.08 23.83 50.94
N PRO A 180 -34.38 24.39 52.15
CA PRO A 180 -35.67 24.21 52.80
C PRO A 180 -36.74 25.13 52.18
N ALA A 181 -37.98 24.66 52.25
CA ALA A 181 -39.18 25.40 51.87
C ALA A 181 -39.48 26.54 52.85
N LEU A 182 -39.88 27.67 52.30
CA LEU A 182 -40.86 28.60 52.86
C LEU A 182 -41.83 28.99 51.76
#